data_f939135c076e405018e9857a2dce4c3f
#
_entry.id   f939135c076e405018e9857a2dce4c3f
#
_cell.length_a   1.000
_cell.length_b   1.000
_cell.length_c   1.000
_cell.angle_alpha   90.00
_cell.angle_beta   90.00
_cell.angle_gamma   90.00
#
_symmetry.space_group_name_H-M   'P 1'
#
loop_
_entity.id
_entity.type
_entity.pdbx_description
1 polymer ?
#
loop_
_entity_poly.entity_id
_entity_poly.type
_entity_poly.pdbx_seq_one_letter_code
_entity_poly.pdbx_strand_id
1 'polypeptide(L)'
;VSFTLDRGHVVGLLGVNGAGKSTLMKILAAIIHPDKGEITYKGKDVFTDTFEIRKHIGYLSEDNPLYEDMYVREYLQYVADIYKVEKDKVSSVIEQTGLHKEYKKKIKTLSKGNRQRVGIAQVLVHDPVFLILDEATSGLDPNQRESLNNLFVELSKEKMIIFSTHILQEVKDICSRFILMDKGLVVADQDIDTIESIQETFHQLINENNS
;
A
#
# COMPACT_ATOMS: atom_id res chain seq x y z
N VAL A 1 -10.09 12.49 11.51
CA VAL A 1 -9.82 11.05 11.27
C VAL A 1 -9.07 10.52 12.49
N SER A 2 -9.54 9.41 13.09
CA SER A 2 -8.86 8.71 14.19
C SER A 2 -9.07 7.23 14.06
N PHE A 3 -7.98 6.46 14.06
CA PHE A 3 -7.99 4.99 14.05
C PHE A 3 -6.63 4.44 14.49
N THR A 4 -6.57 3.15 14.78
CA THR A 4 -5.34 2.42 15.09
C THR A 4 -5.11 1.33 14.06
N LEU A 5 -3.87 0.94 13.83
CA LEU A 5 -3.49 -0.18 12.97
C LEU A 5 -2.61 -1.15 13.75
N ASP A 6 -2.87 -2.43 13.60
CA ASP A 6 -2.15 -3.51 14.28
C ASP A 6 -1.54 -4.48 13.26
N ARG A 7 -0.53 -5.26 13.70
CA ARG A 7 0.07 -6.31 12.87
C ARG A 7 -0.90 -7.47 12.68
N GLY A 8 -0.71 -8.22 11.61
CA GLY A 8 -1.52 -9.40 11.31
C GLY A 8 -2.80 -9.09 10.53
N HIS A 9 -2.99 -7.82 10.16
CA HIS A 9 -4.21 -7.38 9.47
C HIS A 9 -3.89 -6.65 8.16
N VAL A 10 -4.75 -6.91 7.17
CA VAL A 10 -4.89 -6.04 6.00
C VAL A 10 -6.09 -5.14 6.25
N VAL A 11 -5.87 -3.84 6.27
CA VAL A 11 -6.92 -2.83 6.43
C VAL A 11 -7.20 -2.17 5.10
N GLY A 12 -8.43 -2.27 4.62
CA GLY A 12 -8.88 -1.62 3.39
C GLY A 12 -9.27 -0.16 3.64
N LEU A 13 -8.65 0.79 2.94
CA LEU A 13 -9.08 2.19 2.92
C LEU A 13 -9.98 2.39 1.70
N LEU A 14 -11.28 2.29 1.92
CA LEU A 14 -12.31 2.36 0.89
C LEU A 14 -12.83 3.80 0.74
N GLY A 15 -13.15 4.20 -0.46
CA GLY A 15 -13.77 5.49 -0.73
C GLY A 15 -13.71 5.86 -2.22
N VAL A 16 -14.57 6.78 -2.63
CA VAL A 16 -14.60 7.29 -4.01
C VAL A 16 -13.35 8.12 -4.33
N ASN A 17 -13.14 8.43 -5.61
CA ASN A 17 -12.07 9.35 -5.99
C ASN A 17 -12.32 10.73 -5.35
N GLY A 18 -11.25 11.34 -4.84
CA GLY A 18 -11.35 12.60 -4.11
C GLY A 18 -11.78 12.48 -2.63
N ALA A 19 -12.07 11.29 -2.11
CA ALA A 19 -12.43 11.10 -0.69
C ALA A 19 -11.31 11.45 0.31
N GLY A 20 -10.06 11.65 -0.16
CA GLY A 20 -8.91 12.01 0.68
C GLY A 20 -7.99 10.83 1.02
N LYS A 21 -8.21 9.64 0.43
CA LYS A 21 -7.41 8.42 0.71
C LYS A 21 -5.90 8.64 0.52
N SER A 22 -5.48 9.09 -0.67
CA SER A 22 -4.04 9.29 -0.97
C SER A 22 -3.42 10.39 -0.10
N THR A 23 -4.18 11.42 0.29
CA THR A 23 -3.73 12.44 1.24
C THR A 23 -3.47 11.82 2.60
N LEU A 24 -4.41 11.03 3.13
CA LEU A 24 -4.24 10.32 4.39
C LEU A 24 -3.03 9.38 4.34
N MET A 25 -2.87 8.61 3.26
CA MET A 25 -1.73 7.70 3.09
C MET A 25 -0.39 8.44 3.06
N LYS A 26 -0.31 9.60 2.40
CA LYS A 26 0.89 10.44 2.41
C LYS A 26 1.20 11.00 3.81
N ILE A 27 0.18 11.31 4.61
CA ILE A 27 0.34 11.72 6.01
C ILE A 27 0.85 10.54 6.85
N LEU A 28 0.25 9.34 6.71
CA LEU A 28 0.70 8.12 7.39
C LEU A 28 2.13 7.73 7.01
N ALA A 29 2.54 7.97 5.76
CA ALA A 29 3.90 7.75 5.27
C ALA A 29 4.89 8.84 5.71
N ALA A 30 4.44 9.81 6.52
CA ALA A 30 5.21 10.98 6.94
C ALA A 30 5.76 11.83 5.77
N ILE A 31 5.10 11.81 4.60
CA ILE A 31 5.50 12.60 3.42
C ILE A 31 5.00 14.03 3.54
N ILE A 32 3.77 14.21 4.02
CA ILE A 32 3.17 15.52 4.30
C ILE A 32 2.75 15.62 5.76
N HIS A 33 2.89 16.81 6.33
CA HIS A 33 2.42 17.09 7.69
C HIS A 33 0.91 17.33 7.72
N PRO A 34 0.18 16.81 8.70
CA PRO A 34 -1.21 17.20 8.91
C PRO A 34 -1.28 18.63 9.46
N ASP A 35 -2.32 19.38 9.09
CA ASP A 35 -2.57 20.71 9.67
C ASP A 35 -2.94 20.64 11.16
N LYS A 36 -3.59 19.54 11.57
CA LYS A 36 -4.01 19.25 12.94
C LYS A 36 -4.02 17.75 13.20
N GLY A 37 -3.88 17.38 14.47
CA GLY A 37 -3.84 15.98 14.89
C GLY A 37 -2.43 15.47 15.07
N GLU A 38 -2.33 14.22 15.48
CA GLU A 38 -1.07 13.54 15.74
C GLU A 38 -1.07 12.12 15.16
N ILE A 39 0.09 11.62 14.80
CA ILE A 39 0.30 10.21 14.41
C ILE A 39 1.41 9.67 15.28
N THR A 40 1.14 8.56 15.95
CA THR A 40 2.12 7.91 16.81
C THR A 40 2.47 6.51 16.30
N TYR A 41 3.75 6.18 16.36
CA TYR A 41 4.26 4.83 16.15
C TYR A 41 5.00 4.38 17.40
N LYS A 42 4.52 3.31 18.06
CA LYS A 42 5.06 2.84 19.35
C LYS A 42 5.16 3.95 20.40
N GLY A 43 4.15 4.81 20.48
CA GLY A 43 4.08 5.92 21.44
C GLY A 43 4.98 7.13 21.12
N LYS A 44 5.65 7.15 19.97
CA LYS A 44 6.43 8.30 19.50
C LYS A 44 5.71 9.00 18.36
N ASP A 45 5.71 10.32 18.37
CA ASP A 45 5.18 11.12 17.27
C ASP A 45 6.01 10.86 16.00
N VAL A 46 5.30 10.55 14.92
CA VAL A 46 5.89 10.21 13.61
C VAL A 46 6.67 11.40 13.03
N PHE A 47 6.30 12.62 13.37
CA PHE A 47 6.92 13.83 12.83
C PHE A 47 8.08 14.37 13.68
N THR A 48 8.30 13.84 14.88
CA THR A 48 9.45 14.21 15.72
C THR A 48 10.75 13.60 15.22
N ASP A 49 10.72 12.36 14.73
CA ASP A 49 11.89 11.66 14.18
C ASP A 49 11.53 10.97 12.86
N THR A 50 11.14 11.77 11.90
CA THR A 50 10.64 11.31 10.60
C THR A 50 11.61 10.39 9.88
N PHE A 51 12.93 10.64 9.97
CA PHE A 51 13.94 9.84 9.29
C PHE A 51 13.98 8.39 9.83
N GLU A 52 14.01 8.24 11.16
CA GLU A 52 14.02 6.91 11.78
C GLU A 52 12.70 6.17 11.56
N ILE A 53 11.58 6.87 11.65
CA ILE A 53 10.26 6.26 11.46
C ILE A 53 10.03 5.80 10.04
N ARG A 54 10.47 6.56 9.03
CA ARG A 54 10.37 6.16 7.61
C ARG A 54 11.11 4.87 7.28
N LYS A 55 12.14 4.49 8.03
CA LYS A 55 12.80 3.19 7.88
C LYS A 55 11.87 2.01 8.17
N HIS A 56 10.80 2.24 8.93
CA HIS A 56 9.80 1.25 9.28
C HIS A 56 8.57 1.26 8.37
N ILE A 57 8.50 2.21 7.42
CA ILE A 57 7.36 2.40 6.52
C ILE A 57 7.77 2.10 5.08
N GLY A 58 7.01 1.26 4.41
CA GLY A 58 7.06 1.08 2.97
C GLY A 58 5.84 1.75 2.33
N TYR A 59 6.05 2.78 1.50
CA TYR A 59 4.98 3.47 0.81
C TYR A 59 5.06 3.24 -0.70
N LEU A 60 4.02 2.63 -1.26
CA LEU A 60 3.81 2.53 -2.69
C LEU A 60 2.73 3.52 -3.10
N SER A 61 3.10 4.53 -3.89
CA SER A 61 2.16 5.50 -4.44
C SER A 61 1.43 4.92 -5.66
N GLU A 62 0.25 5.46 -5.96
CA GLU A 62 -0.55 5.10 -7.14
C GLU A 62 0.26 5.20 -8.45
N ASP A 63 1.05 6.26 -8.62
CA ASP A 63 1.87 6.50 -9.82
C ASP A 63 3.02 5.51 -9.96
N ASN A 64 3.43 4.85 -8.87
CA ASN A 64 4.54 3.88 -8.83
C ASN A 64 5.75 4.36 -9.66
N PRO A 65 6.41 5.47 -9.31
CA PRO A 65 7.50 6.04 -10.09
C PRO A 65 8.74 5.15 -10.03
N LEU A 66 9.12 4.59 -11.17
CA LEU A 66 10.25 3.69 -11.32
C LEU A 66 11.30 4.28 -12.28
N TYR A 67 12.58 3.94 -12.10
CA TYR A 67 13.63 4.29 -13.05
C TYR A 67 13.59 3.34 -14.26
N GLU A 68 12.79 3.69 -15.25
CA GLU A 68 12.40 2.83 -16.36
C GLU A 68 13.58 2.30 -17.19
N ASP A 69 14.69 3.01 -17.30
CA ASP A 69 15.89 2.60 -18.05
C ASP A 69 16.80 1.63 -17.29
N MET A 70 16.60 1.47 -15.98
CA MET A 70 17.35 0.52 -15.16
C MET A 70 16.80 -0.92 -15.36
N TYR A 71 17.69 -1.90 -15.15
CA TYR A 71 17.26 -3.29 -14.98
C TYR A 71 16.61 -3.47 -13.60
N VAL A 72 15.64 -4.39 -13.47
CA VAL A 72 14.93 -4.63 -12.20
C VAL A 72 15.91 -4.86 -11.05
N ARG A 73 16.89 -5.78 -11.23
CA ARG A 73 17.88 -6.07 -10.19
C ARG A 73 18.74 -4.87 -9.84
N GLU A 74 19.16 -4.10 -10.84
CA GLU A 74 19.96 -2.89 -10.67
C GLU A 74 19.21 -1.85 -9.84
N TYR A 75 17.95 -1.63 -10.18
CA TYR A 75 17.08 -0.72 -9.46
C TYR A 75 16.87 -1.14 -8.00
N LEU A 76 16.55 -2.42 -7.75
CA LEU A 76 16.38 -2.91 -6.38
C LEU A 76 17.68 -2.87 -5.58
N GLN A 77 18.84 -3.10 -6.24
CA GLN A 77 20.14 -2.94 -5.59
C GLN A 77 20.41 -1.48 -5.24
N TYR A 78 20.10 -0.54 -6.14
CA TYR A 78 20.21 0.89 -5.88
C TYR A 78 19.37 1.30 -4.64
N VAL A 79 18.14 0.79 -4.53
CA VAL A 79 17.28 1.03 -3.35
C VAL A 79 17.90 0.42 -2.08
N ALA A 80 18.42 -0.82 -2.16
CA ALA A 80 19.09 -1.47 -1.05
C ALA A 80 20.31 -0.68 -0.54
N ASP A 81 21.10 -0.10 -1.46
CA ASP A 81 22.25 0.72 -1.13
C ASP A 81 21.85 2.02 -0.40
N ILE A 82 20.73 2.65 -0.79
CA ILE A 82 20.16 3.83 -0.10
C ILE A 82 19.81 3.50 1.36
N TYR A 83 19.16 2.36 1.59
CA TYR A 83 18.76 1.91 2.92
C TYR A 83 19.88 1.19 3.69
N LYS A 84 21.06 0.97 3.06
CA LYS A 84 22.21 0.24 3.60
C LYS A 84 21.84 -1.19 4.01
N VAL A 85 21.05 -1.86 3.18
CA VAL A 85 20.60 -3.23 3.38
C VAL A 85 21.53 -4.21 2.66
N GLU A 86 21.70 -5.41 3.19
CA GLU A 86 22.54 -6.46 2.62
C GLU A 86 22.03 -6.91 1.24
N LYS A 87 22.96 -7.28 0.35
CA LYS A 87 22.67 -7.58 -1.06
C LYS A 87 21.78 -8.80 -1.27
N ASP A 88 21.85 -9.77 -0.39
CA ASP A 88 21.02 -10.99 -0.41
C ASP A 88 19.54 -10.70 -0.16
N LYS A 89 19.20 -9.61 0.53
CA LYS A 89 17.82 -9.16 0.68
C LYS A 89 17.16 -8.87 -0.68
N VAL A 90 17.89 -8.33 -1.64
CA VAL A 90 17.39 -8.09 -3.01
C VAL A 90 16.95 -9.39 -3.68
N SER A 91 17.73 -10.46 -3.53
CA SER A 91 17.38 -11.78 -4.11
C SER A 91 16.12 -12.35 -3.44
N SER A 92 16.01 -12.23 -2.12
CA SER A 92 14.83 -12.66 -1.36
C SER A 92 13.58 -11.91 -1.79
N VAL A 93 13.65 -10.59 -1.95
CA VAL A 93 12.51 -9.77 -2.36
C VAL A 93 12.10 -10.05 -3.82
N ILE A 94 13.04 -10.30 -4.73
CA ILE A 94 12.75 -10.73 -6.11
C ILE A 94 11.95 -12.04 -6.13
N GLU A 95 12.33 -13.00 -5.28
CA GLU A 95 11.61 -14.27 -5.16
C GLU A 95 10.21 -14.05 -4.58
N GLN A 96 10.12 -13.35 -3.45
CA GLN A 96 8.88 -13.06 -2.75
C GLN A 96 7.83 -12.35 -3.63
N THR A 97 8.29 -11.45 -4.50
CA THR A 97 7.41 -10.70 -5.41
C THR A 97 7.19 -11.37 -6.77
N GLY A 98 7.76 -12.57 -6.98
CA GLY A 98 7.60 -13.33 -8.22
C GLY A 98 8.30 -12.73 -9.44
N LEU A 99 9.36 -11.94 -9.23
CA LEU A 99 10.12 -11.27 -10.29
C LEU A 99 11.30 -12.10 -10.84
N HIS A 100 11.42 -13.36 -10.47
CA HIS A 100 12.54 -14.23 -10.86
C HIS A 100 12.75 -14.41 -12.38
N LYS A 101 11.71 -14.19 -13.19
CA LYS A 101 11.82 -14.20 -14.67
C LYS A 101 12.13 -12.81 -15.25
N GLU A 102 11.91 -11.76 -14.47
CA GLU A 102 11.95 -10.38 -14.91
C GLU A 102 13.20 -9.61 -14.45
N TYR A 103 13.94 -10.12 -13.47
CA TYR A 103 15.01 -9.39 -12.79
C TYR A 103 16.16 -8.91 -13.69
N LYS A 104 16.35 -9.56 -14.87
CA LYS A 104 17.34 -9.16 -15.89
C LYS A 104 16.78 -8.27 -16.99
N LYS A 105 15.50 -7.89 -16.93
CA LYS A 105 14.86 -7.02 -17.93
C LYS A 105 14.89 -5.56 -17.48
N LYS A 106 14.88 -4.64 -18.46
CA LYS A 106 14.66 -3.22 -18.17
C LYS A 106 13.22 -2.98 -17.74
N ILE A 107 13.02 -2.11 -16.75
CA ILE A 107 11.72 -1.82 -16.17
C ILE A 107 10.72 -1.34 -17.24
N LYS A 108 11.15 -0.51 -18.19
CA LYS A 108 10.28 -0.03 -19.30
C LYS A 108 9.72 -1.13 -20.20
N THR A 109 10.34 -2.33 -20.20
CA THR A 109 9.88 -3.45 -21.04
C THR A 109 8.88 -4.36 -20.33
N LEU A 110 8.58 -4.08 -19.06
CA LEU A 110 7.68 -4.89 -18.25
C LEU A 110 6.21 -4.57 -18.51
N SER A 111 5.34 -5.56 -18.33
CA SER A 111 3.90 -5.35 -18.23
C SER A 111 3.56 -4.46 -17.03
N LYS A 112 2.36 -3.85 -17.03
CA LYS A 112 1.90 -3.05 -15.90
C LYS A 112 1.96 -3.83 -14.58
N GLY A 113 1.49 -5.08 -14.55
CA GLY A 113 1.53 -5.92 -13.37
C GLY A 113 2.95 -6.21 -12.86
N ASN A 114 3.90 -6.45 -13.76
CA ASN A 114 5.29 -6.65 -13.37
C ASN A 114 5.94 -5.35 -12.87
N ARG A 115 5.61 -4.19 -13.43
CA ARG A 115 6.02 -2.89 -12.87
C ARG A 115 5.45 -2.67 -11.48
N GLN A 116 4.20 -3.05 -11.25
CA GLN A 116 3.60 -2.99 -9.91
C GLN A 116 4.35 -3.88 -8.91
N ARG A 117 4.71 -5.09 -9.33
CA ARG A 117 5.55 -5.99 -8.51
C ARG A 117 6.93 -5.39 -8.22
N VAL A 118 7.54 -4.67 -9.16
CA VAL A 118 8.81 -3.95 -8.91
C VAL A 118 8.62 -2.86 -7.87
N GLY A 119 7.53 -2.10 -7.91
CA GLY A 119 7.19 -1.11 -6.90
C GLY A 119 6.98 -1.73 -5.51
N ILE A 120 6.27 -2.87 -5.44
CA ILE A 120 6.12 -3.63 -4.18
C ILE A 120 7.49 -4.16 -3.70
N ALA A 121 8.30 -4.71 -4.61
CA ALA A 121 9.65 -5.17 -4.29
C ALA A 121 10.50 -4.04 -3.71
N GLN A 122 10.47 -2.86 -4.33
CA GLN A 122 11.16 -1.65 -3.86
C GLN A 122 10.82 -1.32 -2.41
N VAL A 123 9.54 -1.31 -2.06
CA VAL A 123 9.12 -0.95 -0.69
C VAL A 123 9.39 -2.06 0.33
N LEU A 124 9.65 -3.30 -0.12
CA LEU A 124 9.99 -4.42 0.74
C LEU A 124 11.51 -4.56 1.01
N VAL A 125 12.36 -3.94 0.19
CA VAL A 125 13.82 -4.09 0.27
C VAL A 125 14.37 -3.80 1.67
N HIS A 126 13.88 -2.75 2.33
CA HIS A 126 14.34 -2.34 3.67
C HIS A 126 13.55 -2.98 4.81
N ASP A 127 12.72 -3.98 4.50
CA ASP A 127 11.95 -4.77 5.45
C ASP A 127 11.07 -3.94 6.40
N PRO A 128 10.20 -3.08 5.88
CA PRO A 128 9.35 -2.24 6.70
C PRO A 128 8.36 -3.08 7.50
N VAL A 129 7.95 -2.56 8.64
CA VAL A 129 6.91 -3.16 9.50
C VAL A 129 5.51 -2.74 9.07
N PHE A 130 5.41 -1.56 8.43
CA PHE A 130 4.17 -0.98 7.98
C PHE A 130 4.21 -0.73 6.47
N LEU A 131 3.26 -1.32 5.75
CA LEU A 131 3.08 -1.13 4.31
C LEU A 131 1.85 -0.27 4.05
N ILE A 132 2.06 0.77 3.28
CA ILE A 132 1.02 1.69 2.81
C ILE A 132 0.98 1.56 1.28
N LEU A 133 -0.12 1.05 0.74
CA LEU A 133 -0.25 0.68 -0.66
C LEU A 133 -1.40 1.48 -1.29
N ASP A 134 -1.06 2.53 -2.05
CA ASP A 134 -2.06 3.41 -2.66
C ASP A 134 -2.42 2.89 -4.05
N GLU A 135 -3.68 2.43 -4.22
CA GLU A 135 -4.25 1.89 -5.45
C GLU A 135 -3.35 0.81 -6.12
N ALA A 136 -2.72 -0.05 -5.30
CA ALA A 136 -1.67 -0.97 -5.72
C ALA A 136 -2.12 -2.02 -6.76
N THR A 137 -3.41 -2.26 -6.90
CA THR A 137 -4.01 -3.23 -7.83
C THR A 137 -4.71 -2.58 -9.01
N SER A 138 -4.71 -1.24 -9.08
CA SER A 138 -5.43 -0.48 -10.09
C SER A 138 -4.97 -0.79 -11.52
N GLY A 139 -5.95 -1.11 -12.38
CA GLY A 139 -5.74 -1.40 -13.81
C GLY A 139 -4.96 -2.69 -14.08
N LEU A 140 -4.95 -3.63 -13.16
CA LEU A 140 -4.47 -5.00 -13.36
C LEU A 140 -5.61 -5.90 -13.84
N ASP A 141 -5.26 -6.92 -14.61
CA ASP A 141 -6.20 -8.00 -14.93
C ASP A 141 -6.54 -8.85 -13.69
N PRO A 142 -7.65 -9.61 -13.69
CA PRO A 142 -8.09 -10.36 -12.52
C PRO A 142 -7.02 -11.32 -11.96
N ASN A 143 -6.28 -12.03 -12.81
CA ASN A 143 -5.27 -13.00 -12.35
C ASN A 143 -4.07 -12.30 -11.69
N GLN A 144 -3.64 -11.17 -12.25
CA GLN A 144 -2.56 -10.36 -11.67
C GLN A 144 -2.99 -9.77 -10.32
N ARG A 145 -4.23 -9.31 -10.23
CA ARG A 145 -4.81 -8.78 -8.99
C ARG A 145 -4.87 -9.85 -7.90
N GLU A 146 -5.45 -11.00 -8.20
CA GLU A 146 -5.50 -12.14 -7.26
C GLU A 146 -4.10 -12.52 -6.75
N SER A 147 -3.13 -12.58 -7.66
CA SER A 147 -1.77 -12.91 -7.29
C SER A 147 -1.11 -11.87 -6.37
N LEU A 148 -1.42 -10.57 -6.52
CA LEU A 148 -0.96 -9.53 -5.61
C LEU A 148 -1.73 -9.56 -4.28
N ASN A 149 -3.02 -9.82 -4.32
CA ASN A 149 -3.84 -9.98 -3.13
C ASN A 149 -3.30 -11.10 -2.23
N ASN A 150 -2.97 -12.25 -2.82
CA ASN A 150 -2.34 -13.36 -2.10
C ASN A 150 -0.99 -12.96 -1.48
N LEU A 151 -0.18 -12.16 -2.18
CA LEU A 151 1.06 -11.61 -1.63
C LEU A 151 0.77 -10.69 -0.43
N PHE A 152 -0.23 -9.81 -0.49
CA PHE A 152 -0.57 -8.94 0.63
C PHE A 152 -1.04 -9.72 1.85
N VAL A 153 -1.86 -10.75 1.67
CA VAL A 153 -2.29 -11.65 2.76
C VAL A 153 -1.09 -12.35 3.39
N GLU A 154 -0.14 -12.84 2.59
CA GLU A 154 1.07 -13.46 3.14
C GLU A 154 1.94 -12.46 3.92
N LEU A 155 2.16 -11.27 3.37
CA LEU A 155 2.91 -10.21 4.03
C LEU A 155 2.25 -9.74 5.33
N SER A 156 0.93 -9.75 5.42
CA SER A 156 0.19 -9.28 6.60
C SER A 156 0.44 -10.13 7.83
N LYS A 157 0.87 -11.38 7.70
CA LYS A 157 1.19 -12.26 8.83
C LYS A 157 2.26 -11.66 9.76
N GLU A 158 3.17 -10.85 9.20
CA GLU A 158 4.28 -10.24 9.93
C GLU A 158 4.24 -8.70 9.93
N LYS A 159 3.45 -8.10 9.05
CA LYS A 159 3.42 -6.66 8.81
C LYS A 159 2.02 -6.08 9.04
N MET A 160 1.97 -4.77 9.31
CA MET A 160 0.74 -3.99 9.19
C MET A 160 0.58 -3.59 7.73
N ILE A 161 -0.61 -3.75 7.17
CA ILE A 161 -0.90 -3.32 5.80
C ILE A 161 -2.15 -2.46 5.79
N ILE A 162 -2.04 -1.26 5.22
CA ILE A 162 -3.18 -0.47 4.78
C ILE A 162 -3.11 -0.31 3.26
N PHE A 163 -4.20 -0.63 2.57
CA PHE A 163 -4.24 -0.44 1.14
C PHE A 163 -5.49 0.32 0.71
N SER A 164 -5.35 1.29 -0.18
CA SER A 164 -6.46 2.05 -0.71
C SER A 164 -7.04 1.37 -1.94
N THR A 165 -8.35 1.42 -2.07
CA THR A 165 -9.08 1.00 -3.26
C THR A 165 -10.43 1.71 -3.34
N HIS A 166 -10.98 1.77 -4.53
CA HIS A 166 -12.37 2.14 -4.79
C HIS A 166 -13.24 0.91 -5.14
N ILE A 167 -12.69 -0.30 -5.04
CA ILE A 167 -13.34 -1.57 -5.41
C ILE A 167 -13.69 -2.34 -4.13
N LEU A 168 -14.99 -2.38 -3.80
CA LEU A 168 -15.48 -3.07 -2.62
C LEU A 168 -15.11 -4.57 -2.59
N GLN A 169 -15.08 -5.22 -3.76
CA GLN A 169 -14.75 -6.64 -3.84
C GLN A 169 -13.31 -6.93 -3.38
N GLU A 170 -12.34 -6.06 -3.67
CA GLU A 170 -10.96 -6.24 -3.19
C GLU A 170 -10.89 -6.21 -1.66
N VAL A 171 -11.67 -5.32 -1.03
CA VAL A 171 -11.74 -5.26 0.43
C VAL A 171 -12.33 -6.54 1.00
N LYS A 172 -13.40 -7.07 0.39
CA LYS A 172 -14.02 -8.34 0.81
C LYS A 172 -13.06 -9.53 0.69
N ASP A 173 -12.19 -9.52 -0.33
CA ASP A 173 -11.36 -10.67 -0.65
C ASP A 173 -10.16 -10.82 0.31
N ILE A 174 -9.61 -9.72 0.83
CA ILE A 174 -8.32 -9.77 1.54
C ILE A 174 -8.28 -9.04 2.88
N CYS A 175 -9.24 -8.14 3.16
CA CYS A 175 -9.19 -7.34 4.39
C CYS A 175 -9.84 -8.06 5.56
N SER A 176 -9.30 -7.84 6.75
CA SER A 176 -9.97 -8.20 8.01
C SER A 176 -10.80 -7.04 8.57
N ARG A 177 -10.47 -5.80 8.15
CA ARG A 177 -11.09 -4.55 8.59
C ARG A 177 -11.07 -3.56 7.45
N PHE A 178 -12.03 -2.64 7.41
CA PHE A 178 -12.07 -1.56 6.45
C PHE A 178 -12.38 -0.22 7.10
N ILE A 179 -11.86 0.83 6.49
CA ILE A 179 -12.13 2.22 6.83
C ILE A 179 -12.76 2.86 5.59
N LEU A 180 -14.00 3.33 5.69
CA LEU A 180 -14.69 4.03 4.62
C LEU A 180 -14.50 5.53 4.78
N MET A 181 -13.97 6.17 3.73
CA MET A 181 -13.78 7.62 3.68
C MET A 181 -14.70 8.29 2.65
N ASP A 182 -15.22 9.45 3.02
CA ASP A 182 -15.86 10.39 2.12
C ASP A 182 -15.49 11.83 2.51
N LYS A 183 -15.14 12.67 1.53
CA LYS A 183 -14.86 14.11 1.70
C LYS A 183 -13.92 14.42 2.87
N GLY A 184 -12.88 13.59 3.06
CA GLY A 184 -11.89 13.74 4.11
C GLY A 184 -12.32 13.25 5.49
N LEU A 185 -13.50 12.65 5.63
CA LEU A 185 -14.04 12.11 6.87
C LEU A 185 -14.04 10.59 6.85
N VAL A 186 -13.85 9.97 8.03
CA VAL A 186 -14.14 8.54 8.21
C VAL A 186 -15.63 8.40 8.45
N VAL A 187 -16.32 7.71 7.54
CA VAL A 187 -17.75 7.41 7.61
C VAL A 187 -18.01 6.11 8.36
N ALA A 188 -17.12 5.13 8.18
CA ALA A 188 -17.16 3.87 8.92
C ALA A 188 -15.75 3.34 9.15
N ASP A 189 -15.56 2.62 10.25
CA ASP A 189 -14.35 1.90 10.63
C ASP A 189 -14.81 0.62 11.32
N GLN A 190 -14.78 -0.51 10.62
CA GLN A 190 -15.44 -1.74 11.03
C GLN A 190 -14.72 -2.99 10.53
N ASP A 191 -15.01 -4.11 11.18
CA ASP A 191 -14.55 -5.44 10.75
C ASP A 191 -15.24 -5.85 9.44
N ILE A 192 -14.56 -6.69 8.67
CA ILE A 192 -15.02 -7.11 7.33
C ILE A 192 -16.37 -7.81 7.34
N ASP A 193 -16.70 -8.50 8.42
CA ASP A 193 -17.98 -9.23 8.57
C ASP A 193 -19.21 -8.32 8.47
N THR A 194 -19.01 -7.01 8.66
CA THR A 194 -20.08 -6.00 8.58
C THR A 194 -20.19 -5.32 7.22
N ILE A 195 -19.33 -5.66 6.26
CA ILE A 195 -19.21 -4.94 4.98
C ILE A 195 -20.49 -4.96 4.12
N GLU A 196 -21.31 -6.01 4.26
CA GLU A 196 -22.58 -6.10 3.55
C GLU A 196 -23.54 -4.97 3.96
N SER A 197 -23.54 -4.58 5.24
CA SER A 197 -24.38 -3.48 5.75
C SER A 197 -23.99 -2.12 5.21
N ILE A 198 -22.75 -1.98 4.69
CA ILE A 198 -22.19 -0.72 4.18
C ILE A 198 -22.23 -0.66 2.64
N GLN A 199 -22.54 -1.77 1.98
CA GLN A 199 -22.55 -1.83 0.53
C GLN A 199 -23.50 -0.79 -0.09
N GLU A 200 -24.69 -0.63 0.48
CA GLU A 200 -25.67 0.37 0.01
C GLU A 200 -25.14 1.81 0.20
N THR A 201 -24.56 2.10 1.38
CA THR A 201 -23.95 3.40 1.66
C THR A 201 -22.82 3.71 0.68
N PHE A 202 -21.94 2.73 0.42
CA PHE A 202 -20.86 2.89 -0.54
C PHE A 202 -21.37 3.16 -1.96
N HIS A 203 -22.40 2.45 -2.41
CA HIS A 203 -23.03 2.69 -3.71
C HIS A 203 -23.69 4.08 -3.80
N GLN A 204 -24.32 4.57 -2.73
CA GLN A 204 -24.88 5.92 -2.68
C GLN A 204 -23.77 6.98 -2.85
N LEU A 205 -22.65 6.85 -2.14
CA LEU A 205 -21.50 7.74 -2.27
C LEU A 205 -20.91 7.77 -3.68
N ILE A 206 -20.86 6.61 -4.36
CA ILE A 206 -20.42 6.55 -5.77
C ILE A 206 -21.36 7.34 -6.67
N ASN A 207 -22.67 7.17 -6.50
CA ASN A 207 -23.68 7.81 -7.35
C ASN A 207 -23.70 9.32 -7.14
N GLU A 208 -23.58 9.81 -5.91
CA GLU A 208 -23.52 11.25 -5.59
C GLU A 208 -22.28 11.94 -6.17
N ASN A 209 -21.15 11.25 -6.27
CA ASN A 209 -19.91 11.81 -6.83
C ASN A 209 -19.84 11.76 -8.37
N ASN A 210 -20.73 10.99 -9.02
CA ASN A 210 -20.84 10.91 -10.49
C ASN A 210 -21.91 11.84 -11.07
N SER A 211 -22.65 12.56 -10.25
CA SER A 211 -23.69 13.54 -10.62
C SER A 211 -23.14 14.96 -10.58
#